data_6103e5205d73b3598df994f8b106bc49
#
_entry.id   6103e5205d73b3598df994f8b106bc49
#
_cell.length_a   1.000
_cell.length_b   1.000
_cell.length_c   1.000
_cell.angle_alpha   90.00
_cell.angle_beta   90.00
_cell.angle_gamma   90.00
#
_symmetry.space_group_name_H-M   'P 1'
#
loop_
_entity.id
_entity.type
_entity.pdbx_description
1 polymer ?
#
loop_
_entity_poly.entity_id
_entity_poly.type
_entity_poly.pdbx_seq_one_letter_code
_entity_poly.pdbx_strand_id
1 'polypeptide(L)'
;MTGRMLVVSTNPDLPSAAGRWLRAEHVHGRRGTLRKKPSFSPRWRVALPMIVTFCLVWLGYLSIVTIVVATDPYDIYRWGARLKLTRNDVPRDVVVRWVDLVSKQSGINTFLVGGSTTAMYSPDDISAVLGENVVAYNLSYGGPRPMDRDIVLDQLAINAQAKRIIITFDWMYILDPEKMRQGFPEYLYDEEISDDIRMVDLKSLRRTWKVLLGETSYEAQDDEGYAKFTERQYRSFQMPAQMAELQAVIEEYRSIVDAPSGRTCASFSAVNEQLVPRIRKFVEKGVQVDVIIPILSYANYYFRMSDISATLLDEVLLSRRCFVQSIDTLRNVRVFAWDDDPRIAGDLGNFRDPGHVYNPGLLRRTLTSLSTGENRLTAADVEAYERRIRTEVKSYRLRNSYLERTARN
;
A
#
# COMPACT_ATOMS: atom_id res chain seq x y z
N MET A 1 26.42 3.56 29.68
CA MET A 1 27.14 2.56 30.55
C MET A 1 26.13 1.99 31.50
N THR A 2 25.69 0.78 31.31
CA THR A 2 25.25 -0.24 32.26
C THR A 2 24.75 -1.43 31.46
N GLY A 3 25.65 -2.40 31.27
CA GLY A 3 25.31 -3.68 30.65
C GLY A 3 24.51 -4.55 31.61
N ARG A 4 23.50 -5.22 31.11
CA ARG A 4 22.89 -6.37 31.78
C ARG A 4 23.31 -7.64 31.07
N MET A 5 24.09 -8.38 31.81
CA MET A 5 24.57 -9.73 31.53
C MET A 5 23.40 -10.72 31.73
N LEU A 6 23.08 -11.49 30.70
CA LEU A 6 22.18 -12.63 30.82
C LEU A 6 22.99 -13.86 31.26
N VAL A 7 22.64 -14.38 32.42
CA VAL A 7 23.19 -15.61 32.98
C VAL A 7 22.42 -16.79 32.39
N VAL A 8 23.12 -17.64 31.66
CA VAL A 8 22.61 -18.94 31.19
C VAL A 8 22.83 -19.95 32.30
N SER A 9 21.74 -20.47 32.85
CA SER A 9 21.75 -21.57 33.83
C SER A 9 21.81 -22.91 33.07
N THR A 10 22.91 -23.60 33.22
CA THR A 10 23.10 -25.00 32.80
C THR A 10 22.64 -25.93 33.92
N ASN A 11 21.68 -26.79 33.64
CA ASN A 11 21.26 -27.84 34.55
C ASN A 11 21.94 -29.19 34.17
N PRO A 12 22.75 -29.79 35.01
CA PRO A 12 23.31 -31.10 34.75
C PRO A 12 22.63 -32.15 35.63
N ASP A 13 21.73 -32.97 35.11
CA ASP A 13 21.40 -34.25 35.72
C ASP A 13 20.72 -35.16 34.70
N LEU A 14 21.51 -36.04 34.11
CA LEU A 14 21.05 -37.28 33.44
C LEU A 14 21.82 -38.46 34.02
N PRO A 15 21.16 -39.46 34.61
CA PRO A 15 21.85 -40.63 35.08
C PRO A 15 22.14 -41.62 33.94
N SER A 16 23.40 -42.07 33.95
CA SER A 16 23.91 -43.16 33.17
C SER A 16 23.29 -44.50 33.59
N ALA A 17 22.77 -45.27 32.65
CA ALA A 17 22.47 -46.68 32.83
C ALA A 17 23.35 -47.47 31.89
N ALA A 18 24.48 -47.90 32.45
CA ALA A 18 25.34 -48.90 31.85
C ALA A 18 24.93 -50.30 32.30
N GLY A 19 24.87 -51.18 31.35
CA GLY A 19 25.30 -52.54 31.56
C GLY A 19 24.30 -53.56 32.07
N ARG A 20 23.89 -54.45 31.20
CA ARG A 20 23.86 -55.90 31.52
C ARG A 20 23.95 -56.72 30.25
N TRP A 21 25.07 -57.41 30.14
CA TRP A 21 25.35 -58.45 29.15
C TRP A 21 24.97 -59.84 29.66
N LEU A 22 24.49 -60.69 28.75
CA LEU A 22 24.61 -62.14 28.62
C LEU A 22 23.86 -63.07 29.58
N ARG A 23 22.98 -63.84 28.97
CA ARG A 23 23.12 -65.32 28.97
C ARG A 23 22.36 -65.90 27.75
N ALA A 24 23.12 -66.63 26.95
CA ALA A 24 22.57 -67.51 25.94
C ALA A 24 22.19 -68.81 26.61
N GLU A 25 20.98 -69.27 26.37
CA GLU A 25 20.63 -70.69 26.54
C GLU A 25 20.10 -71.27 25.24
N HIS A 26 20.83 -72.23 24.75
CA HIS A 26 20.41 -73.12 23.67
C HIS A 26 19.25 -73.99 24.13
N VAL A 27 18.11 -73.92 23.42
CA VAL A 27 17.13 -74.99 23.44
C VAL A 27 16.75 -75.34 22.00
N HIS A 28 17.15 -76.52 21.60
CA HIS A 28 16.67 -77.24 20.41
C HIS A 28 15.21 -77.61 20.58
N GLY A 29 14.38 -77.25 19.63
CA GLY A 29 12.99 -77.66 19.60
C GLY A 29 12.32 -77.43 18.21
N ARG A 30 12.32 -78.47 17.38
CA ARG A 30 11.53 -78.52 16.16
C ARG A 30 10.07 -78.11 16.39
N ARG A 31 9.50 -77.43 15.45
CA ARG A 31 8.26 -77.76 14.74
C ARG A 31 7.82 -76.60 13.88
N GLY A 32 7.54 -76.88 12.62
CA GLY A 32 7.05 -75.92 11.61
C GLY A 32 5.83 -75.18 12.11
N THR A 33 5.99 -73.88 12.28
CA THR A 33 4.88 -72.94 12.45
C THR A 33 4.57 -72.34 11.11
N LEU A 34 3.45 -72.75 10.56
CA LEU A 34 2.73 -72.00 9.50
C LEU A 34 2.87 -70.49 9.80
N ARG A 35 3.55 -69.76 8.92
CA ARG A 35 3.56 -68.29 8.93
C ARG A 35 2.12 -67.82 8.90
N LYS A 36 1.56 -67.49 10.07
CA LYS A 36 0.33 -66.75 10.15
C LYS A 36 0.60 -65.43 9.40
N LYS A 37 -0.06 -65.23 8.25
CA LYS A 37 -0.13 -63.93 7.60
C LYS A 37 -0.52 -62.92 8.66
N PRO A 38 0.21 -61.80 8.80
CA PRO A 38 -0.14 -60.78 9.79
C PRO A 38 -1.58 -60.32 9.50
N SER A 39 -2.50 -60.73 10.38
CA SER A 39 -3.88 -60.23 10.30
C SER A 39 -3.82 -58.78 10.77
N PHE A 40 -3.84 -57.86 9.84
CA PHE A 40 -4.02 -56.45 10.18
C PHE A 40 -5.27 -56.31 11.03
N SER A 41 -5.13 -55.71 12.23
CA SER A 41 -6.26 -55.49 13.11
C SER A 41 -7.32 -54.63 12.37
N PRO A 42 -8.62 -54.82 12.67
CA PRO A 42 -9.69 -54.07 12.00
C PRO A 42 -9.49 -52.54 12.01
N ARG A 43 -8.79 -52.03 13.00
CA ARG A 43 -8.45 -50.61 13.11
C ARG A 43 -7.53 -50.10 11.97
N TRP A 44 -6.60 -50.92 11.50
CA TRP A 44 -5.72 -50.58 10.37
C TRP A 44 -6.45 -50.54 9.02
N ARG A 45 -7.53 -51.32 8.87
CA ARG A 45 -8.33 -51.29 7.64
C ARG A 45 -9.07 -49.98 7.41
N VAL A 46 -9.39 -49.25 8.50
CA VAL A 46 -10.01 -47.95 8.42
C VAL A 46 -8.95 -46.84 8.42
N ALA A 47 -7.90 -46.97 9.23
CA ALA A 47 -6.85 -45.95 9.34
C ALA A 47 -6.01 -45.78 8.06
N LEU A 48 -5.73 -46.89 7.35
CA LEU A 48 -4.90 -46.84 6.14
C LEU A 48 -5.51 -46.00 5.01
N PRO A 49 -6.80 -46.14 4.63
CA PRO A 49 -7.42 -45.27 3.64
C PRO A 49 -7.40 -43.79 4.07
N MET A 50 -7.63 -43.50 5.34
CA MET A 50 -7.59 -42.12 5.85
C MET A 50 -6.19 -41.52 5.73
N ILE A 51 -5.16 -42.26 6.10
CA ILE A 51 -3.76 -41.85 5.97
C ILE A 51 -3.41 -41.63 4.50
N VAL A 52 -3.78 -42.55 3.63
CA VAL A 52 -3.53 -42.41 2.18
C VAL A 52 -4.23 -41.19 1.62
N THR A 53 -5.51 -40.98 1.95
CA THR A 53 -6.26 -39.82 1.50
C THR A 53 -5.61 -38.51 2.01
N PHE A 54 -5.23 -38.48 3.28
CA PHE A 54 -4.52 -37.34 3.86
C PHE A 54 -3.20 -37.05 3.12
N CYS A 55 -2.39 -38.09 2.87
CA CYS A 55 -1.14 -37.96 2.12
C CYS A 55 -1.36 -37.45 0.69
N LEU A 56 -2.40 -37.94 0.00
CA LEU A 56 -2.74 -37.53 -1.36
C LEU A 56 -3.18 -36.04 -1.39
N VAL A 57 -3.99 -35.60 -0.42
CA VAL A 57 -4.40 -34.19 -0.30
C VAL A 57 -3.18 -33.30 -0.05
N TRP A 58 -2.30 -33.71 0.85
CA TRP A 58 -1.06 -32.95 1.13
C TRP A 58 -0.12 -32.89 -0.07
N LEU A 59 0.07 -34.03 -0.78
CA LEU A 59 0.87 -34.05 -2.01
C LEU A 59 0.27 -33.14 -3.09
N GLY A 60 -1.06 -33.16 -3.25
CA GLY A 60 -1.75 -32.25 -4.16
C GLY A 60 -1.54 -30.80 -3.79
N TYR A 61 -1.69 -30.46 -2.53
CA TYR A 61 -1.44 -29.10 -2.03
C TYR A 61 0.01 -28.66 -2.25
N LEU A 62 0.99 -29.47 -1.85
CA LEU A 62 2.41 -29.19 -2.06
C LEU A 62 2.76 -29.04 -3.54
N SER A 63 2.15 -29.84 -4.42
CA SER A 63 2.35 -29.70 -5.87
C SER A 63 1.84 -28.34 -6.37
N ILE A 64 0.67 -27.92 -5.93
CA ILE A 64 0.11 -26.58 -6.28
C ILE A 64 1.04 -25.47 -5.81
N VAL A 65 1.45 -25.52 -4.54
CA VAL A 65 2.39 -24.55 -3.98
C VAL A 65 3.68 -24.50 -4.79
N THR A 66 4.26 -25.67 -5.08
CA THR A 66 5.49 -25.77 -5.86
C THR A 66 5.33 -25.16 -7.26
N ILE A 67 4.21 -25.42 -7.94
CA ILE A 67 3.94 -24.87 -9.27
C ILE A 67 3.81 -23.34 -9.19
N VAL A 68 3.07 -22.80 -8.23
CA VAL A 68 2.89 -21.36 -8.07
C VAL A 68 4.22 -20.69 -7.75
N VAL A 69 4.98 -21.23 -6.80
CA VAL A 69 6.28 -20.69 -6.39
C VAL A 69 7.31 -20.79 -7.52
N ALA A 70 7.37 -21.92 -8.23
CA ALA A 70 8.30 -22.10 -9.36
C ALA A 70 7.95 -21.23 -10.56
N THR A 71 6.66 -20.99 -10.82
CA THR A 71 6.22 -20.10 -11.90
C THR A 71 6.41 -18.63 -11.53
N ASP A 72 6.40 -18.33 -10.21
CA ASP A 72 6.56 -16.98 -9.67
C ASP A 72 5.71 -15.92 -10.42
N PRO A 73 4.37 -16.07 -10.43
CA PRO A 73 3.49 -15.30 -11.31
C PRO A 73 3.48 -13.79 -11.02
N TYR A 74 4.13 -13.37 -9.94
CA TYR A 74 4.33 -11.98 -9.53
C TYR A 74 5.81 -11.59 -9.44
N ASP A 75 6.73 -12.49 -9.91
CA ASP A 75 8.19 -12.31 -9.87
C ASP A 75 8.72 -11.90 -8.47
N ILE A 76 8.14 -12.48 -7.43
CA ILE A 76 8.49 -12.19 -6.04
C ILE A 76 9.86 -12.75 -5.70
N TYR A 77 10.15 -13.98 -6.16
CA TYR A 77 11.37 -14.72 -5.86
C TYR A 77 12.49 -14.48 -6.88
N ARG A 78 12.18 -13.87 -8.04
CA ARG A 78 13.13 -13.47 -9.08
C ARG A 78 13.93 -14.59 -9.73
N TRP A 79 13.49 -15.84 -9.64
CA TRP A 79 14.16 -16.95 -10.32
C TRP A 79 13.61 -17.26 -11.71
N GLY A 80 12.52 -16.61 -12.10
CA GLY A 80 11.97 -16.72 -13.45
C GLY A 80 12.60 -15.78 -14.46
N ALA A 81 12.41 -16.07 -15.75
CA ALA A 81 12.74 -15.14 -16.81
C ALA A 81 11.89 -13.86 -16.61
N ARG A 82 12.56 -12.73 -16.60
CA ARG A 82 12.08 -11.37 -16.39
C ARG A 82 10.68 -11.12 -16.93
N LEU A 83 9.69 -11.27 -16.09
CA LEU A 83 8.34 -10.91 -16.41
C LEU A 83 8.24 -9.39 -16.30
N LYS A 84 8.05 -8.71 -17.42
CA LYS A 84 7.67 -7.29 -17.38
C LYS A 84 6.26 -7.23 -16.81
N LEU A 85 6.15 -6.89 -15.56
CA LEU A 85 4.85 -6.78 -14.90
C LEU A 85 4.16 -5.53 -15.35
N THR A 86 2.99 -5.71 -15.89
CA THR A 86 2.13 -4.60 -16.20
C THR A 86 1.56 -4.04 -14.90
N ARG A 87 1.50 -2.73 -14.79
CA ARG A 87 1.03 -1.98 -13.62
C ARG A 87 -0.38 -2.36 -13.15
N ASN A 88 -1.20 -2.93 -14.06
CA ASN A 88 -2.60 -3.28 -13.79
C ASN A 88 -2.80 -4.73 -13.34
N ASP A 89 -1.81 -5.57 -13.47
CA ASP A 89 -1.94 -7.01 -13.27
C ASP A 89 -1.42 -7.50 -11.92
N VAL A 90 -0.60 -6.68 -11.23
CA VAL A 90 -0.04 -7.00 -9.93
C VAL A 90 -0.63 -6.09 -8.88
N PRO A 91 -1.01 -6.59 -7.71
CA PRO A 91 -1.30 -5.73 -6.57
C PRO A 91 -0.11 -4.80 -6.33
N ARG A 92 -0.36 -3.48 -6.30
CA ARG A 92 0.71 -2.48 -6.19
C ARG A 92 1.52 -2.60 -4.90
N ASP A 93 0.88 -3.08 -3.86
CA ASP A 93 1.49 -3.43 -2.59
C ASP A 93 2.57 -4.52 -2.74
N VAL A 94 2.39 -5.49 -3.64
CA VAL A 94 3.41 -6.49 -3.98
C VAL A 94 4.57 -5.89 -4.79
N VAL A 95 4.27 -4.94 -5.67
CA VAL A 95 5.28 -4.29 -6.53
C VAL A 95 6.36 -3.56 -5.72
N VAL A 96 6.04 -3.09 -4.53
CA VAL A 96 7.01 -2.37 -3.70
C VAL A 96 8.22 -3.22 -3.34
N ARG A 97 8.08 -4.52 -3.17
CA ARG A 97 9.21 -5.44 -2.95
C ARG A 97 10.26 -5.38 -4.06
N TRP A 98 9.89 -4.88 -5.23
CA TRP A 98 10.77 -4.82 -6.41
C TRP A 98 11.47 -3.48 -6.57
N VAL A 99 11.18 -2.53 -5.73
CA VAL A 99 11.75 -1.18 -5.82
C VAL A 99 13.26 -1.24 -5.99
N ASP A 100 13.95 -2.10 -5.24
CA ASP A 100 15.39 -2.28 -5.35
C ASP A 100 15.80 -2.87 -6.72
N LEU A 101 15.06 -3.86 -7.21
CA LEU A 101 15.33 -4.48 -8.51
C LEU A 101 15.04 -3.51 -9.66
N VAL A 102 13.86 -2.88 -9.61
CA VAL A 102 13.40 -1.98 -10.67
C VAL A 102 14.31 -0.77 -10.76
N SER A 103 14.72 -0.17 -9.64
CA SER A 103 15.62 0.98 -9.63
C SER A 103 17.01 0.64 -10.16
N LYS A 104 17.56 -0.53 -9.82
CA LYS A 104 18.87 -0.97 -10.31
C LYS A 104 18.88 -1.29 -11.80
N GLN A 105 17.79 -1.84 -12.34
CA GLN A 105 17.75 -2.29 -13.75
C GLN A 105 17.34 -1.18 -14.72
N SER A 106 16.45 -0.29 -14.32
CA SER A 106 15.84 0.72 -15.19
C SER A 106 16.31 2.15 -14.92
N GLY A 107 17.18 2.35 -13.94
CA GLY A 107 17.67 3.69 -13.56
C GLY A 107 16.62 4.56 -12.89
N ILE A 108 15.52 3.97 -12.37
CA ILE A 108 14.48 4.70 -11.68
C ILE A 108 15.07 5.39 -10.44
N ASN A 109 14.86 6.71 -10.36
CA ASN A 109 15.43 7.54 -9.31
C ASN A 109 14.41 8.44 -8.60
N THR A 110 13.16 8.39 -9.03
CA THR A 110 12.07 9.21 -8.47
C THR A 110 10.85 8.33 -8.22
N PHE A 111 10.33 8.37 -7.00
CA PHE A 111 9.24 7.51 -6.58
C PHE A 111 8.08 8.34 -6.03
N LEU A 112 6.86 8.02 -6.46
CA LEU A 112 5.62 8.56 -5.90
C LEU A 112 5.01 7.51 -4.96
N VAL A 113 4.85 7.87 -3.69
CA VAL A 113 4.25 7.02 -2.65
C VAL A 113 2.96 7.67 -2.16
N GLY A 114 1.84 7.00 -2.38
CA GLY A 114 0.56 7.59 -2.01
C GLY A 114 -0.63 6.64 -2.06
N GLY A 115 -1.80 7.25 -1.96
CA GLY A 115 -3.08 6.56 -2.02
C GLY A 115 -3.72 6.59 -3.41
N SER A 116 -5.00 6.20 -3.48
CA SER A 116 -5.80 6.24 -4.72
C SER A 116 -5.88 7.63 -5.35
N THR A 117 -5.79 8.68 -4.55
CA THR A 117 -5.82 10.09 -5.00
C THR A 117 -4.63 10.47 -5.88
N THR A 118 -3.51 9.78 -5.73
CA THR A 118 -2.29 9.99 -6.53
C THR A 118 -1.98 8.85 -7.48
N ALA A 119 -2.79 7.81 -7.46
CA ALA A 119 -2.64 6.69 -8.38
C ALA A 119 -2.81 7.10 -9.86
N MET A 120 -3.39 8.26 -10.12
CA MET A 120 -3.66 8.80 -11.45
C MET A 120 -2.46 9.52 -12.08
N TYR A 121 -1.43 9.85 -11.32
CA TYR A 121 -0.24 10.50 -11.88
C TYR A 121 0.57 9.52 -12.73
N SER A 122 0.75 9.85 -14.00
CA SER A 122 1.59 9.06 -14.90
C SER A 122 3.07 9.20 -14.55
N PRO A 123 3.85 8.10 -14.49
CA PRO A 123 5.30 8.18 -14.35
C PRO A 123 5.98 9.00 -15.45
N ASP A 124 5.48 8.95 -16.69
CA ASP A 124 6.03 9.69 -17.80
C ASP A 124 5.76 11.18 -17.66
N ASP A 125 4.56 11.58 -17.23
CA ASP A 125 4.27 12.99 -16.91
C ASP A 125 5.15 13.50 -15.78
N ILE A 126 5.39 12.69 -14.74
CA ILE A 126 6.32 13.03 -13.65
C ILE A 126 7.72 13.25 -14.21
N SER A 127 8.20 12.31 -15.03
CA SER A 127 9.54 12.38 -15.66
C SER A 127 9.65 13.58 -16.58
N ALA A 128 8.67 13.80 -17.45
CA ALA A 128 8.67 14.91 -18.39
C ALA A 128 8.69 16.29 -17.72
N VAL A 129 7.97 16.44 -16.61
CA VAL A 129 7.87 17.71 -15.87
C VAL A 129 9.09 17.98 -15.01
N LEU A 130 9.67 16.95 -14.41
CA LEU A 130 10.78 17.10 -13.46
C LEU A 130 12.16 17.14 -14.14
N GLY A 131 12.24 16.78 -15.42
CA GLY A 131 13.44 16.96 -16.26
C GLY A 131 14.05 15.66 -16.79
N GLU A 132 14.95 15.80 -17.75
CA GLU A 132 15.52 14.70 -18.57
C GLU A 132 16.23 13.59 -17.77
N ASN A 133 16.74 13.89 -16.58
CA ASN A 133 17.44 12.90 -15.73
C ASN A 133 16.51 12.23 -14.72
N VAL A 134 15.19 12.44 -14.82
CA VAL A 134 14.20 11.87 -13.93
C VAL A 134 13.56 10.67 -14.60
N VAL A 135 13.68 9.52 -13.96
CA VAL A 135 12.95 8.32 -14.31
C VAL A 135 12.05 8.00 -13.13
N ALA A 136 10.75 8.21 -13.30
CA ALA A 136 9.78 8.11 -12.22
C ALA A 136 9.09 6.73 -12.18
N TYR A 137 8.68 6.35 -10.98
CA TYR A 137 7.81 5.21 -10.74
C TYR A 137 6.72 5.57 -9.72
N ASN A 138 5.47 5.21 -10.01
CA ASN A 138 4.36 5.51 -9.11
C ASN A 138 3.96 4.26 -8.33
N LEU A 139 4.24 4.25 -7.03
CA LEU A 139 3.93 3.19 -6.07
C LEU A 139 2.57 3.37 -5.38
N SER A 140 1.80 4.41 -5.75
CA SER A 140 0.49 4.67 -5.14
C SER A 140 -0.51 3.54 -5.40
N TYR A 141 -1.30 3.18 -4.39
CA TYR A 141 -2.35 2.16 -4.48
C TYR A 141 -3.59 2.55 -3.65
N GLY A 142 -4.69 1.79 -3.78
CA GLY A 142 -5.95 2.15 -3.15
C GLY A 142 -5.97 1.91 -1.64
N GLY A 143 -6.30 2.93 -0.84
CA GLY A 143 -6.59 2.83 0.60
C GLY A 143 -5.44 2.40 1.51
N PRO A 144 -4.17 2.83 1.29
CA PRO A 144 -3.07 2.49 2.19
C PRO A 144 -3.28 3.14 3.56
N ARG A 145 -2.96 2.40 4.60
CA ARG A 145 -2.88 2.92 5.97
C ARG A 145 -1.48 3.52 6.21
N PRO A 146 -1.26 4.27 7.30
CA PRO A 146 0.07 4.78 7.61
C PRO A 146 1.14 3.69 7.63
N MET A 147 0.91 2.59 8.32
CA MET A 147 1.87 1.48 8.44
C MET A 147 2.23 0.84 7.10
N ASP A 148 1.27 0.68 6.19
CA ASP A 148 1.54 0.16 4.84
C ASP A 148 2.52 1.07 4.08
N ARG A 149 2.35 2.39 4.21
CA ARG A 149 3.23 3.39 3.58
C ARG A 149 4.60 3.43 4.22
N ASP A 150 4.66 3.18 5.52
CA ASP A 150 5.91 3.14 6.28
C ASP A 150 6.81 2.02 5.78
N ILE A 151 6.25 0.82 5.55
CA ILE A 151 6.96 -0.31 4.95
C ILE A 151 7.51 0.08 3.57
N VAL A 152 6.68 0.73 2.73
CA VAL A 152 7.11 1.21 1.41
C VAL A 152 8.26 2.21 1.53
N LEU A 153 8.14 3.20 2.41
CA LEU A 153 9.16 4.22 2.61
C LEU A 153 10.46 3.63 3.20
N ASP A 154 10.37 2.67 4.12
CA ASP A 154 11.52 1.99 4.66
C ASP A 154 12.27 1.16 3.59
N GLN A 155 11.55 0.48 2.69
CA GLN A 155 12.14 -0.20 1.54
C GLN A 155 12.81 0.79 0.57
N LEU A 156 12.20 1.94 0.31
CA LEU A 156 12.81 3.00 -0.50
C LEU A 156 14.03 3.62 0.16
N ALA A 157 14.04 3.72 1.49
CA ALA A 157 15.17 4.27 2.23
C ALA A 157 16.42 3.37 2.15
N ILE A 158 16.28 2.08 1.89
CA ILE A 158 17.40 1.15 1.65
C ILE A 158 17.96 1.33 0.24
N ASN A 159 17.15 1.83 -0.70
CA ASN A 159 17.55 2.02 -2.08
C ASN A 159 18.47 3.24 -2.25
N ALA A 160 19.74 2.99 -2.58
CA ALA A 160 20.75 4.03 -2.74
C ALA A 160 20.56 4.91 -4.00
N GLN A 161 19.68 4.55 -4.94
CA GLN A 161 19.48 5.28 -6.19
C GLN A 161 18.36 6.32 -6.13
N ALA A 162 17.54 6.31 -5.07
CA ALA A 162 16.49 7.29 -4.89
C ALA A 162 17.08 8.71 -4.75
N LYS A 163 16.76 9.59 -5.70
CA LYS A 163 17.13 11.02 -5.66
C LYS A 163 15.98 11.90 -5.23
N ARG A 164 14.76 11.44 -5.47
CA ARG A 164 13.53 12.16 -5.12
C ARG A 164 12.44 11.20 -4.70
N ILE A 165 11.75 11.54 -3.62
CA ILE A 165 10.54 10.88 -3.16
C ILE A 165 9.40 11.89 -3.16
N ILE A 166 8.28 11.55 -3.78
CA ILE A 166 7.05 12.32 -3.75
C ILE A 166 6.09 11.56 -2.84
N ILE A 167 5.66 12.18 -1.75
CA ILE A 167 4.80 11.56 -0.73
C ILE A 167 3.43 12.23 -0.75
N THR A 168 2.36 11.45 -0.69
CA THR A 168 1.01 11.99 -0.48
C THR A 168 0.71 12.08 1.00
N PHE A 169 0.42 13.29 1.49
CA PHE A 169 -0.05 13.51 2.85
C PHE A 169 -1.58 13.68 2.85
N ASP A 170 -2.31 12.61 3.07
CA ASP A 170 -3.77 12.61 3.09
C ASP A 170 -4.34 12.41 4.51
N TRP A 171 -5.67 12.40 4.61
CA TRP A 171 -6.39 12.27 5.87
C TRP A 171 -6.14 10.96 6.61
N MET A 172 -5.57 9.94 5.95
CA MET A 172 -5.26 8.67 6.60
C MET A 172 -4.24 8.82 7.74
N TYR A 173 -3.40 9.86 7.70
CA TYR A 173 -2.43 10.14 8.76
C TYR A 173 -3.03 10.63 10.08
N ILE A 174 -4.33 10.88 10.16
CA ILE A 174 -5.03 11.11 11.43
C ILE A 174 -5.46 9.81 12.13
N LEU A 175 -5.38 8.68 11.41
CA LEU A 175 -5.76 7.36 11.91
C LEU A 175 -4.67 6.77 12.80
N ASP A 176 -5.05 5.67 13.45
CA ASP A 176 -4.15 4.87 14.27
C ASP A 176 -2.97 4.35 13.42
N PRO A 177 -1.73 4.67 13.82
CA PRO A 177 -0.53 4.28 13.07
C PRO A 177 -0.29 2.77 13.05
N GLU A 178 -0.76 2.03 14.05
CA GLU A 178 -0.51 0.59 14.15
C GLU A 178 -1.44 -0.26 13.28
N LYS A 179 -2.44 0.36 12.66
CA LYS A 179 -3.37 -0.37 11.80
C LYS A 179 -2.87 -0.42 10.36
N MET A 180 -2.68 -1.65 9.88
CA MET A 180 -2.51 -1.91 8.45
C MET A 180 -3.84 -2.02 7.72
N ARG A 181 -3.80 -1.87 6.40
CA ARG A 181 -4.91 -2.22 5.54
C ARG A 181 -5.15 -3.73 5.59
N GLN A 182 -6.41 -4.14 5.69
CA GLN A 182 -6.76 -5.56 5.60
C GLN A 182 -6.24 -6.17 4.30
N GLY A 183 -5.47 -7.26 4.41
CA GLY A 183 -4.90 -7.98 3.26
C GLY A 183 -3.63 -7.33 2.67
N PHE A 184 -3.01 -6.38 3.36
CA PHE A 184 -1.66 -5.94 3.00
C PHE A 184 -0.68 -7.09 3.23
N PRO A 185 0.16 -7.44 2.25
CA PRO A 185 1.04 -8.60 2.34
C PRO A 185 2.36 -8.27 3.07
N GLU A 186 2.28 -7.92 4.36
CA GLU A 186 3.45 -7.56 5.16
C GLU A 186 4.53 -8.64 5.17
N TYR A 187 4.10 -9.90 5.14
CA TYR A 187 4.98 -11.08 5.08
C TYR A 187 5.90 -11.12 3.85
N LEU A 188 5.62 -10.33 2.81
CA LEU A 188 6.51 -10.22 1.65
C LEU A 188 7.66 -9.23 1.86
N TYR A 189 7.66 -8.47 2.95
CA TYR A 189 8.62 -7.39 3.20
C TYR A 189 9.60 -7.70 4.34
N ASP A 190 9.47 -8.84 4.98
CA ASP A 190 10.45 -9.35 5.94
C ASP A 190 11.49 -10.26 5.25
N GLU A 191 12.42 -10.84 6.02
CA GLU A 191 13.45 -11.74 5.51
C GLU A 191 13.02 -13.22 5.57
N GLU A 192 11.80 -13.51 6.08
CA GLU A 192 11.31 -14.85 6.25
C GLU A 192 10.60 -15.36 4.99
N ILE A 193 11.26 -16.28 4.27
CA ILE A 193 10.69 -16.87 3.04
C ILE A 193 9.60 -17.90 3.35
N SER A 194 9.59 -18.47 4.58
CA SER A 194 8.69 -19.59 4.91
C SER A 194 7.22 -19.18 4.94
N ASP A 195 6.91 -17.93 5.25
CA ASP A 195 5.54 -17.45 5.30
C ASP A 195 5.06 -16.79 3.99
N ASP A 196 5.95 -16.59 3.02
CA ASP A 196 5.63 -16.19 1.64
C ASP A 196 4.62 -17.16 0.98
N ILE A 197 4.50 -18.39 1.49
CA ILE A 197 3.50 -19.36 1.05
C ILE A 197 2.06 -18.82 1.12
N ARG A 198 1.82 -17.78 1.95
CA ARG A 198 0.53 -17.07 2.04
C ARG A 198 0.13 -16.41 0.73
N MET A 199 1.09 -16.17 -0.18
CA MET A 199 0.80 -15.72 -1.55
C MET A 199 0.09 -16.76 -2.41
N VAL A 200 0.11 -18.03 -2.01
CA VAL A 200 -0.54 -19.10 -2.76
C VAL A 200 -2.04 -19.10 -2.48
N ASP A 201 -2.75 -18.24 -3.19
CA ASP A 201 -4.19 -18.10 -3.15
C ASP A 201 -4.83 -18.46 -4.53
N LEU A 202 -6.15 -18.37 -4.61
CA LEU A 202 -6.86 -18.64 -5.87
C LEU A 202 -6.51 -17.64 -6.99
N LYS A 203 -6.10 -16.42 -6.64
CA LYS A 203 -5.73 -15.40 -7.63
C LYS A 203 -4.37 -15.72 -8.21
N SER A 204 -3.39 -16.03 -7.36
CA SER A 204 -2.05 -16.45 -7.79
C SER A 204 -2.10 -17.73 -8.61
N LEU A 205 -2.92 -18.71 -8.20
CA LEU A 205 -3.12 -19.94 -8.97
C LEU A 205 -3.73 -19.66 -10.35
N ARG A 206 -4.79 -18.87 -10.44
CA ARG A 206 -5.39 -18.46 -11.71
C ARG A 206 -4.39 -17.74 -12.61
N ARG A 207 -3.56 -16.88 -12.03
CA ARG A 207 -2.52 -16.17 -12.76
C ARG A 207 -1.43 -17.12 -13.24
N THR A 208 -0.98 -18.05 -12.38
CA THR A 208 -0.03 -19.11 -12.74
C THR A 208 -0.50 -19.87 -13.99
N TRP A 209 -1.79 -20.27 -14.03
CA TRP A 209 -2.35 -20.91 -15.21
C TRP A 209 -2.28 -20.05 -16.45
N LYS A 210 -2.61 -18.77 -16.35
CA LYS A 210 -2.50 -17.82 -17.48
C LYS A 210 -1.08 -17.71 -17.98
N VAL A 211 -0.10 -17.63 -17.07
CA VAL A 211 1.32 -17.60 -17.42
C VAL A 211 1.74 -18.86 -18.16
N LEU A 212 1.38 -20.03 -17.62
CA LEU A 212 1.73 -21.33 -18.22
C LEU A 212 1.08 -21.55 -19.58
N LEU A 213 -0.11 -20.98 -19.81
CA LEU A 213 -0.81 -21.05 -21.09
C LEU A 213 -0.36 -19.96 -22.09
N GLY A 214 0.54 -19.06 -21.68
CA GLY A 214 0.95 -17.95 -22.52
C GLY A 214 -0.16 -16.89 -22.75
N GLU A 215 -1.20 -16.89 -21.93
CA GLU A 215 -2.34 -15.97 -22.06
C GLU A 215 -2.05 -14.58 -21.49
N THR A 216 -0.98 -14.42 -20.71
CA THR A 216 -0.55 -13.13 -20.17
C THR A 216 0.70 -12.68 -20.91
N SER A 217 0.54 -11.67 -21.75
CA SER A 217 1.68 -10.86 -22.17
C SER A 217 2.06 -9.95 -21.00
N TYR A 218 3.27 -10.09 -20.52
CA TYR A 218 3.86 -9.20 -19.52
C TYR A 218 4.50 -7.98 -20.17
N GLU A 219 4.02 -7.60 -21.34
CA GLU A 219 4.39 -6.33 -21.91
C GLU A 219 3.91 -5.23 -20.97
N ALA A 220 4.81 -4.31 -20.65
CA ALA A 220 4.42 -3.10 -19.98
C ALA A 220 3.22 -2.55 -20.76
N GLN A 221 2.03 -2.49 -20.14
CA GLN A 221 1.03 -1.61 -20.67
C GLN A 221 1.67 -0.24 -20.61
N ASP A 222 2.00 0.25 -21.77
CA ASP A 222 2.35 1.62 -21.99
C ASP A 222 1.31 2.52 -21.30
N ASP A 223 1.63 3.76 -21.14
CA ASP A 223 0.79 4.76 -20.48
C ASP A 223 -0.62 4.89 -21.06
N GLU A 224 -0.83 4.47 -22.31
CA GLU A 224 -2.15 4.34 -22.91
C GLU A 224 -3.07 3.40 -22.10
N GLY A 225 -2.57 2.29 -21.59
CA GLY A 225 -3.37 1.38 -20.76
C GLY A 225 -3.79 2.02 -19.44
N TYR A 226 -2.94 2.87 -18.88
CA TYR A 226 -3.25 3.62 -17.67
C TYR A 226 -4.26 4.74 -17.92
N ALA A 227 -4.07 5.50 -18.98
CA ALA A 227 -5.01 6.52 -19.41
C ALA A 227 -6.38 5.92 -19.80
N LYS A 228 -6.38 4.80 -20.53
CA LYS A 228 -7.63 4.07 -20.90
C LYS A 228 -8.35 3.48 -19.69
N PHE A 229 -7.62 3.00 -18.69
CA PHE A 229 -8.22 2.51 -17.45
C PHE A 229 -8.92 3.65 -16.70
N THR A 230 -8.28 4.81 -16.59
CA THR A 230 -8.84 5.98 -15.94
C THR A 230 -10.03 6.55 -16.69
N GLU A 231 -9.97 6.64 -18.01
CA GLU A 231 -11.07 7.08 -18.85
C GLU A 231 -12.27 6.13 -18.77
N ARG A 232 -12.04 4.81 -18.79
CA ARG A 232 -13.09 3.80 -18.63
C ARG A 232 -13.75 3.86 -17.26
N GLN A 233 -12.98 4.04 -16.19
CA GLN A 233 -13.53 4.22 -14.85
C GLN A 233 -14.33 5.51 -14.73
N TYR A 234 -13.89 6.59 -15.35
CA TYR A 234 -14.60 7.85 -15.38
C TYR A 234 -15.96 7.74 -16.07
N ARG A 235 -16.01 7.13 -17.27
CA ARG A 235 -17.25 6.94 -18.03
C ARG A 235 -18.27 6.06 -17.30
N SER A 236 -17.83 5.19 -16.39
CA SER A 236 -18.72 4.34 -15.59
C SER A 236 -19.31 5.03 -14.37
N PHE A 237 -18.81 6.22 -14.00
CA PHE A 237 -19.23 6.93 -12.80
C PHE A 237 -20.44 7.84 -13.09
N GLN A 238 -21.56 7.58 -12.40
CA GLN A 238 -22.82 8.31 -12.60
C GLN A 238 -22.91 9.52 -11.64
N MET A 239 -22.03 10.51 -11.79
CA MET A 239 -22.04 11.72 -10.99
C MET A 239 -23.42 12.44 -10.98
N PRO A 240 -24.16 12.57 -12.11
CA PRO A 240 -25.44 13.22 -12.10
C PRO A 240 -26.48 12.60 -11.16
N ALA A 241 -26.49 11.27 -11.03
CA ALA A 241 -27.40 10.57 -10.12
C ALA A 241 -27.10 10.84 -8.64
N GLN A 242 -25.87 11.21 -8.32
CA GLN A 242 -25.40 11.47 -6.95
C GLN A 242 -25.45 12.96 -6.57
N MET A 243 -25.69 13.86 -7.51
CA MET A 243 -25.65 15.30 -7.24
C MET A 243 -26.71 15.76 -6.23
N ALA A 244 -27.95 15.23 -6.33
CA ALA A 244 -29.00 15.58 -5.38
C ALA A 244 -28.69 15.05 -3.97
N GLU A 245 -28.16 13.84 -3.87
CA GLU A 245 -27.73 13.22 -2.61
C GLU A 245 -26.55 13.99 -2.00
N LEU A 246 -25.55 14.35 -2.81
CA LEU A 246 -24.43 15.17 -2.36
C LEU A 246 -24.89 16.55 -1.86
N GLN A 247 -25.84 17.19 -2.53
CA GLN A 247 -26.38 18.49 -2.08
C GLN A 247 -27.07 18.35 -0.72
N ALA A 248 -27.87 17.29 -0.54
CA ALA A 248 -28.54 17.04 0.74
C ALA A 248 -27.51 16.83 1.87
N VAL A 249 -26.47 16.03 1.64
CA VAL A 249 -25.37 15.83 2.59
C VAL A 249 -24.67 17.15 2.92
N ILE A 250 -24.36 17.98 1.93
CA ILE A 250 -23.74 19.28 2.14
C ILE A 250 -24.59 20.19 3.05
N GLU A 251 -25.89 20.25 2.82
CA GLU A 251 -26.78 21.07 3.63
C GLU A 251 -26.91 20.52 5.07
N GLU A 252 -27.04 19.21 5.23
CA GLU A 252 -27.15 18.56 6.52
C GLU A 252 -25.92 18.80 7.41
N TYR A 253 -24.73 18.60 6.83
CA TYR A 253 -23.47 18.66 7.61
C TYR A 253 -22.77 20.02 7.62
N ARG A 254 -23.38 21.05 7.05
CA ARG A 254 -22.79 22.40 6.97
C ARG A 254 -22.37 22.97 8.34
N SER A 255 -23.14 22.70 9.38
CA SER A 255 -22.82 23.14 10.76
C SER A 255 -21.59 22.45 11.36
N ILE A 256 -21.21 21.29 10.85
CA ILE A 256 -20.08 20.50 11.38
C ILE A 256 -18.71 21.11 10.98
N VAL A 257 -18.67 21.96 9.98
CA VAL A 257 -17.42 22.56 9.51
C VAL A 257 -16.66 23.31 10.62
N ASP A 258 -17.40 23.86 11.58
CA ASP A 258 -16.85 24.61 12.70
C ASP A 258 -16.67 23.77 13.98
N ALA A 259 -16.95 22.46 13.95
CA ALA A 259 -16.82 21.59 15.12
C ALA A 259 -15.35 21.45 15.52
N PRO A 260 -14.95 21.86 16.76
CA PRO A 260 -13.55 21.77 17.19
C PRO A 260 -13.20 20.32 17.57
N SER A 261 -12.00 19.89 17.18
CA SER A 261 -11.43 18.66 17.71
C SER A 261 -10.69 18.94 19.02
N GLY A 262 -10.72 18.00 19.95
CA GLY A 262 -9.93 18.08 21.18
C GLY A 262 -8.45 17.70 20.98
N ARG A 263 -8.03 17.41 19.74
CA ARG A 263 -6.65 16.98 19.41
C ARG A 263 -5.66 18.13 19.42
N THR A 264 -4.40 17.77 19.65
CA THR A 264 -3.23 18.68 19.54
C THR A 264 -2.25 18.06 18.55
N CYS A 265 -1.19 18.77 18.17
CA CYS A 265 -0.15 18.21 17.30
C CYS A 265 0.46 16.91 17.86
N ALA A 266 0.60 16.80 19.18
CA ALA A 266 1.10 15.57 19.82
C ALA A 266 0.18 14.35 19.62
N SER A 267 -1.09 14.56 19.30
CA SER A 267 -2.06 13.46 19.09
C SER A 267 -1.90 12.73 17.75
N PHE A 268 -1.05 13.20 16.85
CA PHE A 268 -0.86 12.60 15.53
C PHE A 268 0.42 11.75 15.49
N SER A 269 0.40 10.60 16.16
CA SER A 269 1.56 9.69 16.24
C SER A 269 2.01 9.18 14.86
N ALA A 270 1.10 8.87 13.95
CA ALA A 270 1.45 8.51 12.58
C ALA A 270 2.27 9.59 11.85
N VAL A 271 2.05 10.86 12.17
CA VAL A 271 2.84 11.97 11.64
C VAL A 271 4.18 12.09 12.37
N ASN A 272 4.11 12.21 13.70
CA ASN A 272 5.26 12.60 14.53
C ASN A 272 6.29 11.48 14.70
N GLU A 273 5.82 10.25 14.86
CA GLU A 273 6.65 9.09 15.21
C GLU A 273 6.99 8.23 13.99
N GLN A 274 6.20 8.32 12.93
CA GLN A 274 6.39 7.49 11.74
C GLN A 274 6.82 8.29 10.52
N LEU A 275 6.00 9.20 10.00
CA LEU A 275 6.27 9.87 8.73
C LEU A 275 7.44 10.86 8.82
N VAL A 276 7.43 11.78 9.81
CA VAL A 276 8.47 12.81 9.94
C VAL A 276 9.87 12.24 10.15
N PRO A 277 10.09 11.21 11.00
CA PRO A 277 11.39 10.55 11.11
C PRO A 277 11.87 9.92 9.79
N ARG A 278 10.97 9.34 8.98
CA ARG A 278 11.33 8.76 7.67
C ARG A 278 11.71 9.83 6.66
N ILE A 279 10.98 10.94 6.63
CA ILE A 279 11.36 12.11 5.82
C ILE A 279 12.76 12.58 6.18
N ARG A 280 13.09 12.68 7.47
CA ARG A 280 14.43 13.08 7.92
C ARG A 280 15.51 12.12 7.44
N LYS A 281 15.28 10.81 7.50
CA LYS A 281 16.21 9.80 6.96
C LYS A 281 16.50 10.00 5.47
N PHE A 282 15.50 10.35 4.66
CA PHE A 282 15.72 10.69 3.25
C PHE A 282 16.55 11.94 3.08
N VAL A 283 16.23 13.00 3.82
CA VAL A 283 16.98 14.28 3.79
C VAL A 283 18.44 14.09 4.19
N GLU A 284 18.72 13.32 5.22
CA GLU A 284 20.07 12.97 5.67
C GLU A 284 20.89 12.24 4.58
N LYS A 285 20.21 11.49 3.71
CA LYS A 285 20.82 10.86 2.53
C LYS A 285 20.92 11.77 1.30
N GLY A 286 20.54 13.04 1.42
CA GLY A 286 20.54 13.99 0.32
C GLY A 286 19.37 13.83 -0.67
N VAL A 287 18.38 13.00 -0.34
CA VAL A 287 17.19 12.80 -1.17
C VAL A 287 16.26 14.00 -1.05
N GLN A 288 15.75 14.48 -2.17
CA GLN A 288 14.68 15.47 -2.20
C GLN A 288 13.35 14.84 -1.82
N VAL A 289 12.58 15.47 -0.94
CA VAL A 289 11.24 15.02 -0.59
C VAL A 289 10.23 16.11 -0.95
N ASP A 290 9.32 15.78 -1.84
CA ASP A 290 8.16 16.61 -2.17
C ASP A 290 6.91 15.96 -1.58
N VAL A 291 6.13 16.74 -0.84
CA VAL A 291 4.89 16.26 -0.24
C VAL A 291 3.71 16.90 -0.94
N ILE A 292 2.80 16.08 -1.42
CA ILE A 292 1.55 16.52 -2.05
C ILE A 292 0.41 16.34 -1.05
N ILE A 293 -0.25 17.41 -0.69
CA ILE A 293 -1.58 17.34 -0.08
C ILE A 293 -2.57 17.07 -1.22
N PRO A 294 -3.28 15.92 -1.22
CA PRO A 294 -4.14 15.55 -2.34
C PRO A 294 -5.28 16.55 -2.47
N ILE A 295 -5.61 16.85 -3.72
CA ILE A 295 -6.73 17.71 -4.04
C ILE A 295 -8.01 16.95 -3.73
N LEU A 296 -8.77 17.40 -2.75
CA LEU A 296 -10.10 16.93 -2.44
C LEU A 296 -11.13 17.99 -2.86
N SER A 297 -12.27 17.58 -3.39
CA SER A 297 -13.34 18.52 -3.64
C SER A 297 -13.95 19.02 -2.32
N TYR A 298 -14.55 20.21 -2.34
CA TYR A 298 -15.27 20.69 -1.17
C TYR A 298 -16.44 19.78 -0.80
N ALA A 299 -17.06 19.13 -1.78
CA ALA A 299 -18.08 18.11 -1.53
C ALA A 299 -17.51 16.91 -0.76
N ASN A 300 -16.23 16.52 -0.97
CA ASN A 300 -15.63 15.40 -0.26
C ASN A 300 -15.53 15.67 1.24
N TYR A 301 -15.23 16.89 1.64
CA TYR A 301 -15.15 17.26 3.06
C TYR A 301 -16.48 17.00 3.79
N TYR A 302 -17.61 17.29 3.16
CA TYR A 302 -18.94 16.97 3.73
C TYR A 302 -19.23 15.47 3.70
N PHE A 303 -19.03 14.85 2.54
CA PHE A 303 -19.35 13.43 2.35
C PHE A 303 -18.58 12.52 3.32
N ARG A 304 -17.28 12.80 3.52
CA ARG A 304 -16.46 12.01 4.45
C ARG A 304 -16.73 12.30 5.91
N MET A 305 -17.17 13.51 6.24
CA MET A 305 -17.47 13.88 7.62
C MET A 305 -18.65 13.08 8.18
N SER A 306 -19.71 12.86 7.37
CA SER A 306 -20.91 12.14 7.78
C SER A 306 -20.61 10.72 8.31
N ASP A 307 -19.66 10.05 7.66
CA ASP A 307 -19.40 8.63 7.94
C ASP A 307 -18.35 8.41 9.05
N ILE A 308 -17.49 9.41 9.33
CA ILE A 308 -16.32 9.19 10.17
C ILE A 308 -16.41 9.96 11.49
N SER A 309 -16.54 11.28 11.44
CA SER A 309 -16.56 12.14 12.64
C SER A 309 -17.01 13.55 12.31
N ALA A 310 -17.77 14.17 13.21
CA ALA A 310 -18.14 15.59 13.13
C ALA A 310 -16.94 16.54 13.21
N THR A 311 -15.81 16.09 13.76
CA THR A 311 -14.60 16.88 13.91
C THR A 311 -13.57 16.63 12.80
N LEU A 312 -13.91 15.80 11.83
CA LEU A 312 -12.94 15.31 10.84
C LEU A 312 -12.23 16.43 10.07
N LEU A 313 -12.97 17.46 9.64
CA LEU A 313 -12.34 18.58 8.94
C LEU A 313 -11.30 19.29 9.82
N ASP A 314 -11.66 19.54 11.07
CA ASP A 314 -10.75 20.16 12.04
C ASP A 314 -9.51 19.31 12.28
N GLU A 315 -9.68 18.02 12.45
CA GLU A 315 -8.57 17.07 12.64
C GLU A 315 -7.66 16.98 11.42
N VAL A 316 -8.22 16.93 10.20
CA VAL A 316 -7.45 16.91 8.96
C VAL A 316 -6.64 18.19 8.78
N LEU A 317 -7.25 19.35 8.97
CA LEU A 317 -6.57 20.63 8.83
C LEU A 317 -5.51 20.81 9.92
N LEU A 318 -5.80 20.47 11.17
CA LEU A 318 -4.84 20.49 12.26
C LEU A 318 -3.65 19.56 11.99
N SER A 319 -3.88 18.36 11.51
CA SER A 319 -2.79 17.42 11.19
C SER A 319 -1.89 17.95 10.07
N ARG A 320 -2.47 18.60 9.04
CA ARG A 320 -1.71 19.28 7.96
C ARG A 320 -0.83 20.39 8.51
N ARG A 321 -1.39 21.26 9.37
CA ARG A 321 -0.62 22.33 10.02
C ARG A 321 0.53 21.77 10.84
N CYS A 322 0.26 20.80 11.72
CA CYS A 322 1.29 20.19 12.55
C CYS A 322 2.40 19.56 11.70
N PHE A 323 2.03 18.86 10.64
CA PHE A 323 2.97 18.26 9.70
C PHE A 323 3.85 19.32 9.02
N VAL A 324 3.24 20.33 8.41
CA VAL A 324 3.97 21.41 7.71
C VAL A 324 4.95 22.11 8.68
N GLN A 325 4.50 22.45 9.88
CA GLN A 325 5.35 23.06 10.89
C GLN A 325 6.53 22.16 11.32
N SER A 326 6.33 20.84 11.38
CA SER A 326 7.36 19.89 11.82
C SER A 326 8.50 19.68 10.81
N ILE A 327 8.27 19.98 9.53
CA ILE A 327 9.22 19.75 8.44
C ILE A 327 9.73 21.03 7.76
N ASP A 328 9.17 22.18 8.06
CA ASP A 328 9.47 23.45 7.38
C ASP A 328 10.96 23.85 7.47
N THR A 329 11.66 23.43 8.51
CA THR A 329 13.11 23.65 8.68
C THR A 329 14.01 22.75 7.85
N LEU A 330 13.45 21.71 7.22
CA LEU A 330 14.21 20.74 6.44
C LEU A 330 14.46 21.28 5.01
N ARG A 331 15.74 21.49 4.66
CA ARG A 331 16.13 22.18 3.41
C ARG A 331 15.64 21.50 2.13
N ASN A 332 15.60 20.16 2.11
CA ASN A 332 15.25 19.36 0.93
C ASN A 332 13.81 18.87 0.97
N VAL A 333 12.93 19.50 1.76
CA VAL A 333 11.52 19.14 1.87
C VAL A 333 10.65 20.30 1.40
N ARG A 334 9.64 19.99 0.60
CA ARG A 334 8.65 20.97 0.14
C ARG A 334 7.26 20.33 0.23
N VAL A 335 6.28 21.13 0.63
CA VAL A 335 4.86 20.73 0.68
C VAL A 335 4.09 21.54 -0.35
N PHE A 336 3.14 20.89 -1.02
CA PHE A 336 2.31 21.51 -2.06
C PHE A 336 0.83 21.22 -1.78
N ALA A 337 -0.03 22.24 -1.95
CA ALA A 337 -1.47 22.13 -1.76
C ALA A 337 -2.20 22.98 -2.81
N TRP A 338 -3.39 22.54 -3.21
CA TRP A 338 -4.22 23.22 -4.24
C TRP A 338 -5.70 23.23 -3.87
N ASP A 339 -6.09 22.55 -2.80
CA ASP A 339 -7.49 22.38 -2.43
C ASP A 339 -8.08 23.59 -1.67
N ASP A 340 -7.31 24.64 -1.49
CA ASP A 340 -7.77 25.95 -1.04
C ASP A 340 -8.16 26.91 -2.18
N ASP A 341 -7.97 26.50 -3.45
CA ASP A 341 -8.46 27.25 -4.63
C ASP A 341 -9.87 26.77 -5.02
N PRO A 342 -10.91 27.63 -4.89
CA PRO A 342 -12.29 27.27 -5.19
C PRO A 342 -12.53 26.94 -6.67
N ARG A 343 -11.64 27.38 -7.58
CA ARG A 343 -11.71 27.00 -9.01
C ARG A 343 -11.26 25.55 -9.23
N ILE A 344 -10.48 25.00 -8.30
CA ILE A 344 -9.97 23.65 -8.34
C ILE A 344 -10.87 22.72 -7.51
N ALA A 345 -10.93 22.93 -6.19
CA ALA A 345 -11.64 22.06 -5.27
C ALA A 345 -13.17 22.26 -5.27
N GLY A 346 -13.63 23.45 -5.71
CA GLY A 346 -15.05 23.76 -5.83
C GLY A 346 -15.71 23.32 -7.15
N ASP A 347 -14.92 22.95 -8.18
CA ASP A 347 -15.44 22.50 -9.47
C ASP A 347 -15.39 20.97 -9.58
N LEU A 348 -16.55 20.31 -9.40
CA LEU A 348 -16.63 18.85 -9.52
C LEU A 348 -16.32 18.35 -10.94
N GLY A 349 -16.28 19.20 -11.96
CA GLY A 349 -15.79 18.85 -13.30
C GLY A 349 -14.31 18.48 -13.34
N ASN A 350 -13.54 18.76 -12.28
CA ASN A 350 -12.17 18.34 -12.13
C ASN A 350 -12.03 16.92 -11.56
N PHE A 351 -13.12 16.31 -11.12
CA PHE A 351 -13.11 15.07 -10.36
C PHE A 351 -13.89 13.96 -11.04
N ARG A 352 -13.44 12.73 -10.90
CA ARG A 352 -14.16 11.52 -11.25
C ARG A 352 -15.27 11.22 -10.23
N ASP A 353 -14.93 11.37 -8.97
CA ASP A 353 -15.78 11.30 -7.79
C ASP A 353 -15.29 12.35 -6.80
N PRO A 354 -16.01 12.66 -5.72
CA PRO A 354 -15.63 13.76 -4.83
C PRO A 354 -14.19 13.73 -4.29
N GLY A 355 -13.54 12.56 -4.29
CA GLY A 355 -12.20 12.38 -3.74
C GLY A 355 -11.06 12.19 -4.76
N HIS A 356 -11.37 12.03 -6.04
CA HIS A 356 -10.37 11.68 -7.04
C HIS A 356 -10.38 12.64 -8.23
N VAL A 357 -9.29 13.38 -8.38
CA VAL A 357 -9.08 14.24 -9.56
C VAL A 357 -8.96 13.37 -10.81
N TYR A 358 -9.63 13.80 -11.87
CA TYR A 358 -9.57 13.15 -13.18
C TYR A 358 -9.02 14.09 -14.27
N ASN A 359 -9.18 15.39 -14.12
CA ASN A 359 -8.77 16.37 -15.14
C ASN A 359 -7.28 16.26 -15.43
N PRO A 360 -6.85 15.79 -16.63
CA PRO A 360 -5.43 15.60 -16.95
C PRO A 360 -4.63 16.91 -16.92
N GLY A 361 -5.26 18.02 -17.32
CA GLY A 361 -4.64 19.35 -17.28
C GLY A 361 -4.34 19.79 -15.86
N LEU A 362 -5.24 19.48 -14.91
CA LEU A 362 -5.02 19.77 -13.50
C LEU A 362 -3.92 18.87 -12.92
N LEU A 363 -3.93 17.56 -13.22
CA LEU A 363 -2.87 16.64 -12.78
C LEU A 363 -1.50 17.10 -13.28
N ARG A 364 -1.39 17.48 -14.56
CA ARG A 364 -0.14 18.00 -15.12
C ARG A 364 0.28 19.33 -14.47
N ARG A 365 -0.65 20.23 -14.21
CA ARG A 365 -0.39 21.50 -13.51
C ARG A 365 0.16 21.25 -12.10
N THR A 366 -0.40 20.29 -11.35
CA THR A 366 0.11 19.94 -10.01
C THR A 366 1.54 19.39 -10.07
N LEU A 367 1.87 18.57 -11.06
CA LEU A 367 3.23 18.11 -11.28
C LEU A 367 4.18 19.27 -11.65
N THR A 368 3.72 20.19 -12.51
CA THR A 368 4.51 21.38 -12.87
C THR A 368 4.87 22.21 -11.66
N SER A 369 3.98 22.33 -10.67
CA SER A 369 4.28 23.04 -9.42
C SER A 369 5.45 22.42 -8.65
N LEU A 370 5.69 21.11 -8.77
CA LEU A 370 6.86 20.47 -8.16
C LEU A 370 8.20 20.96 -8.77
N SER A 371 8.19 21.43 -10.02
CA SER A 371 9.39 22.02 -10.65
C SER A 371 9.48 23.52 -10.43
N THR A 372 8.36 24.24 -10.50
CA THR A 372 8.32 25.71 -10.41
C THR A 372 8.30 26.23 -8.98
N GLY A 373 7.85 25.43 -8.01
CA GLY A 373 7.61 25.87 -6.64
C GLY A 373 6.27 26.62 -6.43
N GLU A 374 5.42 26.68 -7.44
CA GLU A 374 4.06 27.25 -7.32
C GLU A 374 3.21 26.42 -6.34
N ASN A 375 2.33 27.09 -5.57
CA ASN A 375 1.48 26.44 -4.54
C ASN A 375 2.25 25.70 -3.44
N ARG A 376 3.49 26.10 -3.18
CA ARG A 376 4.23 25.64 -2.02
C ARG A 376 3.56 26.14 -0.76
N LEU A 377 3.32 25.21 0.19
CA LEU A 377 2.75 25.50 1.49
C LEU A 377 3.87 25.52 2.55
N THR A 378 4.02 26.63 3.26
CA THR A 378 5.02 26.81 4.32
C THR A 378 4.37 26.93 5.70
N ALA A 379 5.17 26.88 6.77
CA ALA A 379 4.67 27.12 8.12
C ALA A 379 4.06 28.51 8.29
N ALA A 380 4.52 29.50 7.52
CA ALA A 380 3.96 30.86 7.54
C ALA A 380 2.58 30.95 6.86
N ASP A 381 2.31 30.08 5.87
CA ASP A 381 1.11 30.16 5.05
C ASP A 381 -0.01 29.21 5.50
N VAL A 382 0.32 28.18 6.30
CA VAL A 382 -0.59 27.07 6.60
C VAL A 382 -1.86 27.51 7.34
N GLU A 383 -1.80 28.49 8.21
CA GLU A 383 -3.00 29.00 8.89
C GLU A 383 -3.94 29.77 7.94
N ALA A 384 -3.36 30.51 7.01
CA ALA A 384 -4.15 31.19 5.97
C ALA A 384 -4.82 30.17 5.02
N TYR A 385 -4.09 29.12 4.66
CA TYR A 385 -4.60 27.97 3.90
C TYR A 385 -5.78 27.29 4.62
N GLU A 386 -5.65 26.97 5.92
CA GLU A 386 -6.75 26.40 6.71
C GLU A 386 -7.99 27.31 6.74
N ARG A 387 -7.79 28.61 6.99
CA ARG A 387 -8.91 29.56 7.01
C ARG A 387 -9.63 29.63 5.66
N ARG A 388 -8.89 29.61 4.54
CA ARG A 388 -9.48 29.59 3.19
C ARG A 388 -10.33 28.34 3.00
N ILE A 389 -9.80 27.14 3.29
CA ILE A 389 -10.56 25.88 3.15
C ILE A 389 -11.84 25.93 3.99
N ARG A 390 -11.77 26.30 5.27
CA ARG A 390 -12.97 26.39 6.13
C ARG A 390 -14.01 27.32 5.56
N THR A 391 -13.59 28.51 5.08
CA THR A 391 -14.49 29.50 4.48
C THR A 391 -15.15 28.97 3.23
N GLU A 392 -14.37 28.40 2.32
CA GLU A 392 -14.85 27.90 1.05
C GLU A 392 -15.76 26.67 1.23
N VAL A 393 -15.39 25.74 2.07
CA VAL A 393 -16.22 24.56 2.39
C VAL A 393 -17.54 24.99 3.01
N LYS A 394 -17.52 25.92 3.98
CA LYS A 394 -18.75 26.41 4.64
C LYS A 394 -19.70 27.11 3.67
N SER A 395 -19.17 27.87 2.72
CA SER A 395 -19.95 28.59 1.70
C SER A 395 -20.29 27.76 0.46
N TYR A 396 -19.74 26.56 0.36
CA TYR A 396 -19.84 25.74 -0.85
C TYR A 396 -21.28 25.39 -1.20
N ARG A 397 -21.57 25.49 -2.51
CA ARG A 397 -22.83 25.07 -3.14
C ARG A 397 -22.47 24.28 -4.38
N LEU A 398 -23.11 23.16 -4.59
CA LEU A 398 -22.99 22.44 -5.86
C LEU A 398 -23.45 23.34 -7.00
N ARG A 399 -22.58 23.58 -7.96
CA ARG A 399 -22.89 24.35 -9.17
C ARG A 399 -23.33 23.39 -10.26
N ASN A 400 -24.35 23.75 -11.00
CA ASN A 400 -24.83 22.97 -12.15
C ASN A 400 -23.87 22.93 -13.34
N SER A 401 -22.71 23.59 -13.26
CA SER A 401 -21.68 23.63 -14.31
C SER A 401 -21.21 22.27 -14.80
N TYR A 402 -21.31 21.24 -13.96
CA TYR A 402 -21.02 19.86 -14.37
C TYR A 402 -22.10 19.33 -15.35
N LEU A 403 -23.37 19.54 -15.07
CA LEU A 403 -24.49 19.08 -15.92
C LEU A 403 -24.49 19.80 -17.27
N GLU A 404 -24.10 21.06 -17.32
CA GLU A 404 -23.99 21.84 -18.56
C GLU A 404 -22.84 21.36 -19.46
N ARG A 405 -21.73 20.86 -18.92
CA ARG A 405 -20.62 20.32 -19.70
C ARG A 405 -20.93 18.92 -20.26
N THR A 406 -21.61 18.07 -19.49
CA THR A 406 -21.99 16.72 -19.95
C THR A 406 -23.13 16.75 -20.99
N ALA A 407 -23.91 17.80 -21.02
CA ALA A 407 -24.94 17.99 -22.06
C ALA A 407 -24.37 18.49 -23.41
N ARG A 408 -23.12 18.96 -23.45
CA ARG A 408 -22.44 19.47 -24.66
C ARG A 408 -21.50 18.45 -25.32
N ASN A 409 -21.25 17.32 -24.68
CA ASN A 409 -20.50 16.18 -25.22
C ASN A 409 -21.41 14.97 -25.46
#